data_474cc872ed91cd44bc61d30e410667c0
#
_entry.id   474cc872ed91cd44bc61d30e410667c0
#
_cell.length_a   1.000
_cell.length_b   1.000
_cell.length_c   1.000
_cell.angle_alpha   90.00
_cell.angle_beta   90.00
_cell.angle_gamma   90.00
#
_symmetry.space_group_name_H-M   'P 1'
#
loop_
_entity.id
_entity.type
_entity.pdbx_description
1 polymer ?
#
loop_
_entity_poly.entity_id
_entity_poly.type
_entity_poly.pdbx_seq_one_letter_code
_entity_poly.pdbx_strand_id
1 'polypeptide(L)'
;MRAKKFLAMAIALGMTVGLTSVPTLAADKKTFVFGDTTFNAENEEADINPQNTYAGWACIRYGVGETLFRYSDTMEIEPWVAKEYENVDELTWKITLNDGVVFSNGRACDGEAVKESLEGLIANNERAAGDLCIDSIEADGNTITIKTTEPKPALINYLSDPYGCIIDTEAGITDNGIVIGTGPYVATDLVTDDHLNLVKNEN
;
A
#
# COMPACT_ATOMS: atom_id res chain seq x y z
N MET A 1 -67.61 2.17 2.17
CA MET A 1 -66.55 3.08 2.73
C MET A 1 -65.81 2.51 3.95
N ARG A 2 -66.40 1.65 4.79
CA ARG A 2 -65.70 1.09 5.99
C ARG A 2 -64.63 0.04 5.66
N ALA A 3 -64.78 -0.78 4.65
CA ALA A 3 -63.78 -1.82 4.27
C ALA A 3 -62.44 -1.23 3.74
N LYS A 4 -62.48 -0.12 3.01
CA LYS A 4 -61.27 0.56 2.50
C LYS A 4 -60.40 1.17 3.62
N LYS A 5 -61.05 1.59 4.74
CA LYS A 5 -60.33 2.16 5.89
C LYS A 5 -59.60 1.08 6.69
N PHE A 6 -60.18 -0.14 6.78
CA PHE A 6 -59.52 -1.30 7.45
C PHE A 6 -58.32 -1.83 6.65
N LEU A 7 -58.43 -1.82 5.31
CA LEU A 7 -57.33 -2.26 4.47
C LEU A 7 -56.14 -1.29 4.55
N ALA A 8 -56.38 0.03 4.56
CA ALA A 8 -55.35 1.03 4.72
C ALA A 8 -54.63 0.96 6.10
N MET A 9 -55.40 0.63 7.15
CA MET A 9 -54.88 0.49 8.51
C MET A 9 -54.06 -0.79 8.68
N ALA A 10 -54.40 -1.89 7.99
CA ALA A 10 -53.66 -3.15 7.98
C ALA A 10 -52.32 -3.01 7.23
N ILE A 11 -52.27 -2.24 6.13
CA ILE A 11 -51.03 -1.97 5.39
C ILE A 11 -50.11 -1.05 6.20
N ALA A 12 -50.66 -0.04 6.89
CA ALA A 12 -49.87 0.84 7.76
C ALA A 12 -49.28 0.08 8.96
N LEU A 13 -49.99 -0.88 9.53
CA LEU A 13 -49.50 -1.71 10.63
C LEU A 13 -48.45 -2.73 10.16
N GLY A 14 -48.56 -3.25 8.92
CA GLY A 14 -47.57 -4.14 8.31
C GLY A 14 -46.27 -3.44 7.99
N MET A 15 -46.27 -2.16 7.67
CA MET A 15 -45.01 -1.40 7.40
C MET A 15 -44.31 -0.96 8.68
N THR A 16 -44.98 -0.85 9.81
CA THR A 16 -44.31 -0.52 11.09
C THR A 16 -43.66 -1.69 11.77
N VAL A 17 -44.04 -2.92 11.45
CA VAL A 17 -43.38 -4.15 12.00
C VAL A 17 -42.08 -4.46 11.20
N GLY A 18 -41.99 -4.00 9.96
CA GLY A 18 -40.78 -4.15 9.13
C GLY A 18 -39.63 -3.18 9.46
N LEU A 19 -39.88 -2.19 10.35
CA LEU A 19 -38.88 -1.18 10.76
C LEU A 19 -38.36 -1.42 12.20
N THR A 20 -38.63 -2.55 12.80
CA THR A 20 -37.81 -2.97 13.94
C THR A 20 -36.43 -3.26 13.40
N SER A 21 -35.51 -2.31 13.52
CA SER A 21 -34.09 -2.56 13.38
C SER A 21 -33.78 -3.80 14.25
N VAL A 22 -33.56 -4.95 13.61
CA VAL A 22 -32.86 -6.03 14.26
C VAL A 22 -31.61 -5.37 14.81
N PRO A 23 -31.36 -5.35 16.13
CA PRO A 23 -30.08 -4.89 16.62
C PRO A 23 -29.09 -5.83 15.95
N THR A 24 -28.39 -5.35 14.94
CA THR A 24 -27.18 -5.99 14.46
C THR A 24 -26.31 -6.05 15.71
N LEU A 25 -26.13 -7.23 16.24
CA LEU A 25 -25.06 -7.57 17.18
C LEU A 25 -23.73 -7.41 16.43
N ALA A 26 -23.45 -6.19 15.98
CA ALA A 26 -22.17 -5.75 15.53
C ALA A 26 -21.32 -5.30 16.73
N ALA A 27 -21.58 -5.91 17.88
CA ALA A 27 -20.74 -5.80 19.05
C ALA A 27 -19.61 -6.82 18.88
N ASP A 28 -18.39 -6.34 18.87
CA ASP A 28 -17.10 -7.03 18.98
C ASP A 28 -16.42 -7.61 17.74
N LYS A 29 -16.92 -7.48 16.54
CA LYS A 29 -16.08 -7.76 15.37
C LYS A 29 -15.39 -6.46 14.92
N LYS A 30 -14.15 -6.28 15.34
CA LYS A 30 -13.20 -5.29 14.79
C LYS A 30 -12.75 -5.70 13.37
N THR A 31 -13.69 -6.17 12.55
CA THR A 31 -13.45 -6.62 11.18
C THR A 31 -14.12 -5.65 10.23
N PHE A 32 -13.35 -5.09 9.31
CA PHE A 32 -13.83 -4.30 8.20
C PHE A 32 -13.73 -5.15 6.92
N VAL A 33 -14.76 -5.13 6.09
CA VAL A 33 -14.79 -5.82 4.79
C VAL A 33 -15.00 -4.76 3.71
N PHE A 34 -14.08 -4.74 2.76
CA PHE A 34 -14.11 -3.85 1.61
C PHE A 34 -14.20 -4.68 0.33
N GLY A 35 -15.10 -4.30 -0.59
CA GLY A 35 -15.22 -4.94 -1.90
C GLY A 35 -14.36 -4.23 -2.94
N ASP A 36 -13.54 -4.97 -3.65
CA ASP A 36 -12.68 -4.50 -4.72
C ASP A 36 -12.63 -5.52 -5.86
N THR A 37 -12.19 -5.10 -7.02
CA THR A 37 -12.02 -5.92 -8.22
C THR A 37 -10.55 -6.07 -8.64
N THR A 38 -9.61 -5.64 -7.79
CA THR A 38 -8.18 -5.65 -8.09
C THR A 38 -7.64 -7.07 -8.29
N PHE A 39 -8.10 -8.02 -7.46
CA PHE A 39 -7.58 -9.39 -7.42
C PHE A 39 -8.47 -10.37 -8.19
N ASN A 40 -8.71 -10.11 -9.47
CA ASN A 40 -9.46 -11.03 -10.33
C ASN A 40 -8.52 -11.82 -11.25
N ALA A 41 -8.93 -13.03 -11.64
CA ALA A 41 -8.11 -13.94 -12.45
C ALA A 41 -7.84 -13.45 -13.88
N GLU A 42 -8.55 -12.43 -14.35
CA GLU A 42 -8.30 -11.80 -15.66
C GLU A 42 -7.16 -10.77 -15.57
N ASN A 43 -6.75 -10.39 -14.37
CA ASN A 43 -5.67 -9.46 -14.14
C ASN A 43 -4.38 -10.24 -13.84
N GLU A 44 -3.43 -10.21 -14.77
CA GLU A 44 -2.12 -10.86 -14.61
C GLU A 44 -1.29 -10.28 -13.43
N GLU A 45 -1.71 -9.13 -12.91
CA GLU A 45 -1.06 -8.41 -11.81
C GLU A 45 -1.84 -8.55 -10.49
N ALA A 46 -2.62 -9.61 -10.32
CA ALA A 46 -3.51 -9.81 -9.19
C ALA A 46 -2.79 -10.21 -7.89
N ASP A 47 -1.78 -9.43 -7.49
CA ASP A 47 -1.03 -9.58 -6.24
C ASP A 47 -0.83 -8.24 -5.53
N ILE A 48 -0.04 -8.20 -4.46
CA ILE A 48 0.32 -6.97 -3.75
C ILE A 48 1.83 -6.67 -3.78
N ASN A 49 2.57 -7.32 -4.68
CA ASN A 49 4.01 -7.10 -4.83
C ASN A 49 4.29 -5.78 -5.58
N PRO A 50 4.87 -4.75 -4.93
CA PRO A 50 5.16 -3.46 -5.58
C PRO A 50 6.28 -3.54 -6.61
N GLN A 51 7.03 -4.65 -6.66
CA GLN A 51 8.06 -4.90 -7.69
C GLN A 51 7.48 -5.49 -8.97
N ASN A 52 6.22 -5.94 -8.94
CA ASN A 52 5.46 -6.28 -10.12
C ASN A 52 4.82 -5.02 -10.73
N THR A 53 4.23 -5.08 -11.89
CA THR A 53 3.82 -3.92 -12.70
C THR A 53 2.98 -2.87 -11.95
N TYR A 54 1.67 -3.08 -11.80
CA TYR A 54 0.75 -2.13 -11.14
C TYR A 54 0.38 -2.51 -9.70
N ALA A 55 0.84 -3.66 -9.23
CA ALA A 55 0.48 -4.23 -7.93
C ALA A 55 0.88 -3.34 -6.73
N GLY A 56 1.88 -2.47 -6.89
CA GLY A 56 2.30 -1.50 -5.88
C GLY A 56 1.17 -0.61 -5.35
N TRP A 57 0.19 -0.25 -6.19
CA TRP A 57 -0.98 0.51 -5.74
C TRP A 57 -1.85 -0.28 -4.75
N ALA A 58 -1.98 -1.57 -4.94
CA ALA A 58 -2.71 -2.43 -4.01
C ALA A 58 -1.97 -2.53 -2.67
N CYS A 59 -0.66 -2.71 -2.69
CA CYS A 59 0.18 -2.75 -1.49
C CYS A 59 0.00 -1.52 -0.60
N ILE A 60 0.05 -0.32 -1.21
CA ILE A 60 -0.11 0.96 -0.52
C ILE A 60 -1.56 1.17 -0.09
N ARG A 61 -2.53 0.95 -0.99
CA ARG A 61 -3.97 1.18 -0.75
C ARG A 61 -4.48 0.38 0.44
N TYR A 62 -4.02 -0.85 0.58
CA TYR A 62 -4.43 -1.72 1.69
C TYR A 62 -3.54 -1.58 2.92
N GLY A 63 -2.55 -0.68 2.89
CA GLY A 63 -1.71 -0.35 4.01
C GLY A 63 -0.75 -1.47 4.42
N VAL A 64 -0.29 -2.29 3.48
CA VAL A 64 0.75 -3.30 3.72
C VAL A 64 2.12 -2.68 3.59
N GLY A 65 2.34 -1.88 2.55
CA GLY A 65 3.58 -1.13 2.33
C GLY A 65 3.37 0.38 2.39
N GLU A 66 4.44 1.10 2.64
CA GLU A 66 4.51 2.56 2.61
C GLU A 66 5.59 3.01 1.64
N THR A 67 5.39 4.18 1.03
CA THR A 67 6.36 4.79 0.11
C THR A 67 7.38 5.65 0.87
N LEU A 68 8.50 5.93 0.24
CA LEU A 68 9.50 6.87 0.82
C LEU A 68 8.90 8.24 1.08
N PHE A 69 8.09 8.73 0.16
CA PHE A 69 7.34 9.99 0.26
C PHE A 69 5.88 9.73 -0.08
N ARG A 70 5.01 10.70 0.15
CA ARG A 70 3.60 10.63 -0.22
C ARG A 70 3.09 11.98 -0.69
N TYR A 71 1.93 11.99 -1.32
CA TYR A 71 1.21 13.22 -1.63
C TYR A 71 0.26 13.60 -0.49
N SER A 72 0.28 14.88 -0.13
CA SER A 72 -0.73 15.47 0.76
C SER A 72 -2.07 15.62 0.07
N ASP A 73 -3.11 16.02 0.82
CA ASP A 73 -4.43 16.36 0.26
C ASP A 73 -4.37 17.56 -0.72
N THR A 74 -3.31 18.36 -0.67
CA THR A 74 -3.04 19.49 -1.58
C THR A 74 -2.09 19.13 -2.71
N MET A 75 -1.76 17.84 -2.88
CA MET A 75 -0.83 17.32 -3.90
C MET A 75 0.62 17.82 -3.73
N GLU A 76 1.01 18.19 -2.53
CA GLU A 76 2.39 18.47 -2.17
C GLU A 76 3.08 17.19 -1.71
N ILE A 77 4.38 17.05 -1.99
CA ILE A 77 5.14 15.88 -1.53
C ILE A 77 5.50 16.07 -0.06
N GLU A 78 5.16 15.07 0.74
CA GLU A 78 5.47 14.98 2.15
C GLU A 78 6.38 13.79 2.44
N PRO A 79 7.27 13.88 3.45
CA PRO A 79 7.99 12.74 3.99
C PRO A 79 7.04 11.64 4.49
N TRP A 80 7.46 10.35 4.36
CA TRP A 80 6.73 9.22 4.95
C TRP A 80 7.71 8.23 5.60
N VAL A 81 8.21 7.21 4.87
CA VAL A 81 9.32 6.36 5.36
C VAL A 81 10.61 7.19 5.39
N ALA A 82 10.83 8.01 4.39
CA ALA A 82 11.88 9.02 4.42
C ALA A 82 11.49 10.21 5.29
N LYS A 83 12.49 10.85 5.90
CA LYS A 83 12.40 12.07 6.70
C LYS A 83 12.61 13.32 5.86
N GLU A 84 13.59 13.27 4.98
CA GLU A 84 14.01 14.40 4.15
C GLU A 84 14.78 13.94 2.92
N TYR A 85 14.90 14.83 1.95
CA TYR A 85 15.72 14.60 0.77
C TYR A 85 16.47 15.88 0.37
N GLU A 86 17.55 15.69 -0.36
CA GLU A 86 18.36 16.77 -0.95
C GLU A 86 18.73 16.39 -2.40
N ASN A 87 18.50 17.29 -3.33
CA ASN A 87 19.09 17.18 -4.66
C ASN A 87 20.49 17.79 -4.61
N VAL A 88 21.52 16.93 -4.52
CA VAL A 88 22.91 17.33 -4.34
C VAL A 88 23.48 17.98 -5.62
N ASP A 89 23.13 17.37 -6.76
CA ASP A 89 23.45 17.86 -8.10
C ASP A 89 22.44 17.31 -9.12
N GLU A 90 22.63 17.56 -10.41
CA GLU A 90 21.68 17.15 -11.46
C GLU A 90 21.42 15.64 -11.52
N LEU A 91 22.38 14.81 -11.06
CA LEU A 91 22.31 13.35 -11.14
C LEU A 91 22.25 12.67 -9.75
N THR A 92 22.40 13.44 -8.67
CA THR A 92 22.59 12.87 -7.33
C THR A 92 21.53 13.34 -6.36
N TRP A 93 20.86 12.39 -5.74
CA TRP A 93 19.88 12.59 -4.69
C TRP A 93 20.33 11.92 -3.41
N LYS A 94 20.17 12.62 -2.30
CA LYS A 94 20.40 12.08 -0.96
C LYS A 94 19.08 12.03 -0.22
N ILE A 95 18.72 10.88 0.35
CA ILE A 95 17.48 10.66 1.08
C ILE A 95 17.83 10.14 2.47
N THR A 96 17.31 10.77 3.51
CA THR A 96 17.47 10.34 4.90
C THR A 96 16.16 9.73 5.38
N LEU A 97 16.23 8.54 5.97
CA LEU A 97 15.07 7.82 6.51
C LEU A 97 14.74 8.30 7.93
N ASN A 98 13.50 8.08 8.35
CA ASN A 98 13.12 8.22 9.75
C ASN A 98 13.81 7.17 10.61
N ASP A 99 14.13 7.52 11.85
CA ASP A 99 14.67 6.58 12.82
C ASP A 99 13.59 5.61 13.31
N GLY A 100 13.99 4.34 13.48
CA GLY A 100 13.15 3.33 14.11
C GLY A 100 12.02 2.77 13.21
N VAL A 101 12.06 3.01 11.90
CA VAL A 101 11.15 2.34 10.96
C VAL A 101 11.47 0.85 10.94
N VAL A 102 10.44 0.02 11.05
CA VAL A 102 10.56 -1.43 11.02
C VAL A 102 9.54 -2.04 10.07
N PHE A 103 9.91 -3.14 9.47
CA PHE A 103 8.97 -3.98 8.74
C PHE A 103 8.03 -4.73 9.70
N SER A 104 6.94 -5.24 9.19
CA SER A 104 5.94 -5.96 10.01
C SER A 104 6.46 -7.26 10.64
N ASN A 105 7.60 -7.78 10.20
CA ASN A 105 8.30 -8.90 10.82
C ASN A 105 9.33 -8.46 11.90
N GLY A 106 9.49 -7.15 12.14
CA GLY A 106 10.40 -6.57 13.13
C GLY A 106 11.83 -6.31 12.61
N ARG A 107 12.16 -6.63 11.35
CA ARG A 107 13.44 -6.23 10.74
C ARG A 107 13.48 -4.70 10.60
N ALA A 108 14.65 -4.09 10.85
CA ALA A 108 14.84 -2.67 10.62
C ALA A 108 14.69 -2.33 9.12
N CYS A 109 13.98 -1.25 8.83
CA CYS A 109 13.92 -0.64 7.50
C CYS A 109 14.93 0.51 7.44
N ASP A 110 16.21 0.16 7.33
CA ASP A 110 17.33 1.08 7.21
C ASP A 110 17.71 1.35 5.74
N GLY A 111 18.79 2.09 5.52
CA GLY A 111 19.22 2.44 4.16
C GLY A 111 19.57 1.23 3.30
N GLU A 112 20.14 0.15 3.89
CA GLU A 112 20.46 -1.05 3.11
C GLU A 112 19.18 -1.78 2.69
N ALA A 113 18.18 -1.89 3.57
CA ALA A 113 16.89 -2.49 3.24
C ALA A 113 16.14 -1.70 2.15
N VAL A 114 16.20 -0.36 2.21
CA VAL A 114 15.60 0.50 1.16
C VAL A 114 16.34 0.32 -0.17
N LYS A 115 17.67 0.28 -0.16
CA LYS A 115 18.49 0.00 -1.34
C LYS A 115 18.13 -1.34 -1.96
N GLU A 116 18.10 -2.43 -1.18
CA GLU A 116 17.71 -3.76 -1.63
C GLU A 116 16.31 -3.77 -2.27
N SER A 117 15.35 -3.08 -1.66
CA SER A 117 13.99 -2.97 -2.18
C SER A 117 13.94 -2.26 -3.52
N LEU A 118 14.64 -1.13 -3.67
CA LEU A 118 14.69 -0.37 -4.92
C LEU A 118 15.50 -1.10 -6.02
N GLU A 119 16.61 -1.75 -5.67
CA GLU A 119 17.37 -2.58 -6.60
C GLU A 119 16.53 -3.76 -7.10
N GLY A 120 15.77 -4.41 -6.21
CA GLY A 120 14.81 -5.45 -6.58
C GLY A 120 13.72 -4.93 -7.52
N LEU A 121 13.18 -3.74 -7.26
CA LEU A 121 12.21 -3.10 -8.14
C LEU A 121 12.76 -2.90 -9.56
N ILE A 122 13.92 -2.26 -9.70
CA ILE A 122 14.50 -1.98 -11.03
C ILE A 122 14.96 -3.26 -11.76
N ALA A 123 15.30 -4.31 -11.03
CA ALA A 123 15.64 -5.60 -11.62
C ALA A 123 14.42 -6.37 -12.16
N ASN A 124 13.26 -6.22 -11.53
CA ASN A 124 12.05 -6.98 -11.85
C ASN A 124 11.02 -6.19 -12.67
N ASN A 125 11.11 -4.86 -12.71
CA ASN A 125 10.15 -3.99 -13.38
C ASN A 125 10.87 -3.09 -14.40
N GLU A 126 10.83 -3.50 -15.68
CA GLU A 126 11.47 -2.79 -16.77
C GLU A 126 10.97 -1.35 -16.92
N ARG A 127 9.67 -1.10 -16.66
CA ARG A 127 9.10 0.24 -16.70
C ARG A 127 9.66 1.11 -15.57
N ALA A 128 9.74 0.59 -14.34
CA ALA A 128 10.34 1.31 -13.21
C ALA A 128 11.81 1.65 -13.48
N ALA A 129 12.57 0.71 -14.03
CA ALA A 129 13.96 0.93 -14.41
C ALA A 129 14.09 2.10 -15.43
N GLY A 130 13.22 2.14 -16.44
CA GLY A 130 13.17 3.22 -17.43
C GLY A 130 12.72 4.57 -16.85
N ASP A 131 11.72 4.55 -15.99
CA ASP A 131 11.15 5.76 -15.39
C ASP A 131 12.08 6.38 -14.33
N LEU A 132 12.77 5.57 -13.53
CA LEU A 132 13.66 6.03 -12.46
C LEU A 132 15.06 6.38 -12.96
N CYS A 133 15.56 5.71 -14.00
CA CYS A 133 16.90 5.89 -14.56
C CYS A 133 18.01 5.79 -13.50
N ILE A 134 17.86 4.93 -12.49
CA ILE A 134 18.85 4.75 -11.42
C ILE A 134 20.07 4.03 -11.96
N ASP A 135 21.26 4.61 -11.74
CA ASP A 135 22.57 4.03 -12.05
C ASP A 135 23.13 3.25 -10.85
N SER A 136 23.06 3.86 -9.65
CA SER A 136 23.55 3.25 -8.43
C SER A 136 22.82 3.77 -7.19
N ILE A 137 22.78 2.93 -6.15
CA ILE A 137 22.28 3.28 -4.82
C ILE A 137 23.37 2.90 -3.81
N GLU A 138 23.79 3.86 -3.01
CA GLU A 138 24.71 3.66 -1.88
C GLU A 138 23.93 3.87 -0.58
N ALA A 139 24.15 3.02 0.43
CA ALA A 139 23.56 3.14 1.75
C ALA A 139 24.63 3.39 2.81
N ASP A 140 24.32 4.29 3.77
CA ASP A 140 25.13 4.57 4.96
C ASP A 140 24.17 4.84 6.15
N GLY A 141 23.97 3.82 6.97
CA GLY A 141 22.98 3.84 8.06
C GLY A 141 21.58 4.13 7.54
N ASN A 142 20.97 5.21 8.00
CA ASN A 142 19.62 5.65 7.56
C ASN A 142 19.67 6.60 6.36
N THR A 143 20.76 6.65 5.63
CA THR A 143 20.89 7.53 4.46
C THR A 143 21.14 6.69 3.22
N ILE A 144 20.43 6.99 2.13
CA ILE A 144 20.72 6.48 0.80
C ILE A 144 21.13 7.61 -0.12
N THR A 145 22.09 7.32 -1.00
CA THR A 145 22.49 8.20 -2.08
C THR A 145 22.18 7.53 -3.41
N ILE A 146 21.27 8.11 -4.18
CA ILE A 146 20.84 7.61 -5.48
C ILE A 146 21.53 8.45 -6.56
N LYS A 147 22.21 7.77 -7.49
CA LYS A 147 22.70 8.38 -8.72
C LYS A 147 21.85 7.92 -9.90
N THR A 148 21.56 8.85 -10.80
CA THR A 148 20.78 8.59 -12.02
C THR A 148 21.64 8.71 -13.25
N THR A 149 21.30 7.97 -14.32
CA THR A 149 22.02 8.01 -15.61
C THR A 149 21.79 9.30 -16.39
N GLU A 150 20.73 10.04 -16.05
CA GLU A 150 20.35 11.34 -16.63
C GLU A 150 19.67 12.22 -15.57
N PRO A 151 19.59 13.55 -15.77
CA PRO A 151 18.89 14.45 -14.85
C PRO A 151 17.43 14.01 -14.64
N LYS A 152 17.05 13.78 -13.36
CA LYS A 152 15.72 13.26 -13.00
C LYS A 152 15.05 14.14 -11.95
N PRO A 153 14.61 15.36 -12.31
CA PRO A 153 14.00 16.28 -11.34
C PRO A 153 12.71 15.75 -10.70
N ALA A 154 12.05 14.80 -11.35
CA ALA A 154 10.84 14.16 -10.84
C ALA A 154 11.11 12.89 -10.00
N LEU A 155 12.36 12.57 -9.64
CA LEU A 155 12.66 11.33 -8.91
C LEU A 155 11.82 11.17 -7.64
N ILE A 156 11.70 12.24 -6.85
CA ILE A 156 10.95 12.22 -5.59
C ILE A 156 9.45 11.99 -5.84
N ASN A 157 8.91 12.49 -6.95
CA ASN A 157 7.52 12.21 -7.34
C ASN A 157 7.31 10.71 -7.61
N TYR A 158 8.22 10.07 -8.34
CA TYR A 158 8.19 8.62 -8.58
C TYR A 158 8.32 7.82 -7.28
N LEU A 159 9.13 8.30 -6.32
CA LEU A 159 9.30 7.67 -5.01
C LEU A 159 8.15 7.98 -4.02
N SER A 160 7.18 8.79 -4.42
CA SER A 160 5.89 9.02 -3.74
C SER A 160 4.76 8.14 -4.30
N ASP A 161 5.00 7.47 -5.40
CA ASP A 161 4.13 6.53 -6.10
C ASP A 161 4.56 5.06 -5.81
N PRO A 162 3.93 4.04 -6.38
CA PRO A 162 4.25 2.63 -6.12
C PRO A 162 5.72 2.26 -6.22
N TYR A 163 6.51 2.92 -7.05
CA TYR A 163 7.96 2.69 -7.14
C TYR A 163 8.72 3.00 -5.84
N GLY A 164 8.19 3.89 -5.02
CA GLY A 164 8.77 4.20 -3.71
C GLY A 164 8.26 3.29 -2.58
N CYS A 165 7.42 2.31 -2.87
CA CYS A 165 6.91 1.36 -1.88
C CYS A 165 8.01 0.39 -1.45
N ILE A 166 8.36 0.42 -0.16
CA ILE A 166 9.48 -0.35 0.39
C ILE A 166 8.99 -1.66 0.99
N ILE A 167 9.64 -2.76 0.60
CA ILE A 167 9.36 -4.10 1.12
C ILE A 167 10.64 -4.77 1.63
N ASP A 168 10.48 -5.73 2.53
CA ASP A 168 11.57 -6.58 3.00
C ASP A 168 11.88 -7.68 1.98
N THR A 169 12.89 -7.46 1.15
CA THR A 169 13.31 -8.41 0.13
C THR A 169 14.01 -9.65 0.70
N GLU A 170 14.63 -9.56 1.89
CA GLU A 170 15.20 -10.73 2.57
C GLU A 170 14.12 -11.71 3.05
N ALA A 171 12.94 -11.19 3.45
CA ALA A 171 11.81 -12.05 3.80
C ALA A 171 11.24 -12.81 2.59
N GLY A 172 11.56 -12.32 1.38
CA GLY A 172 11.05 -12.85 0.14
C GLY A 172 9.61 -12.47 -0.16
N ILE A 173 9.16 -12.85 -1.34
CA ILE A 173 7.80 -12.66 -1.84
C ILE A 173 7.18 -14.06 -1.96
N THR A 174 5.98 -14.25 -1.45
CA THR A 174 5.29 -15.55 -1.55
C THR A 174 4.85 -15.83 -2.99
N ASP A 175 4.54 -17.08 -3.31
CA ASP A 175 4.10 -17.50 -4.65
C ASP A 175 2.83 -16.77 -5.12
N ASN A 176 1.98 -16.30 -4.18
CA ASN A 176 0.79 -15.52 -4.47
C ASN A 176 1.01 -14.00 -4.29
N GLY A 177 2.25 -13.54 -4.26
CA GLY A 177 2.62 -12.12 -4.28
C GLY A 177 2.43 -11.36 -2.96
N ILE A 178 2.32 -12.05 -1.82
CA ILE A 178 2.32 -11.40 -0.50
C ILE A 178 3.74 -10.96 -0.15
N VAL A 179 3.84 -9.74 0.36
CA VAL A 179 5.10 -9.09 0.75
C VAL A 179 5.05 -8.64 2.22
N ILE A 180 6.22 -8.41 2.80
CA ILE A 180 6.41 -7.81 4.11
C ILE A 180 6.74 -6.33 3.91
N GLY A 181 5.86 -5.45 4.36
CA GLY A 181 6.03 -4.00 4.28
C GLY A 181 6.11 -3.33 5.65
N THR A 182 6.16 -2.00 5.66
CA THR A 182 6.22 -1.16 6.86
C THR A 182 4.85 -0.67 7.33
N GLY A 183 3.80 -0.95 6.57
CA GLY A 183 2.48 -0.39 6.76
C GLY A 183 1.73 -0.91 7.98
N PRO A 184 0.58 -0.28 8.31
CA PRO A 184 -0.23 -0.61 9.50
C PRO A 184 -0.93 -1.97 9.44
N TYR A 185 -0.87 -2.67 8.30
CA TYR A 185 -1.48 -3.99 8.13
C TYR A 185 -0.49 -4.99 7.55
N VAL A 186 -0.71 -6.26 7.91
CA VAL A 186 0.03 -7.43 7.41
C VAL A 186 -0.92 -8.28 6.59
N ALA A 187 -0.55 -8.57 5.35
CA ALA A 187 -1.27 -9.54 4.52
C ALA A 187 -0.97 -10.96 5.01
N THR A 188 -2.02 -11.74 5.26
CA THR A 188 -1.90 -13.09 5.78
C THR A 188 -2.35 -14.15 4.79
N ASP A 189 -3.21 -13.77 3.85
CA ASP A 189 -3.70 -14.66 2.81
C ASP A 189 -4.23 -13.85 1.63
N LEU A 190 -3.98 -14.32 0.41
CA LEU A 190 -4.47 -13.76 -0.84
C LEU A 190 -4.95 -14.88 -1.76
N VAL A 191 -6.22 -14.85 -2.08
CA VAL A 191 -6.86 -15.78 -3.01
C VAL A 191 -7.51 -14.97 -4.13
N THR A 192 -7.01 -15.16 -5.35
CA THR A 192 -7.55 -14.50 -6.54
C THR A 192 -9.03 -14.81 -6.72
N ASP A 193 -9.82 -13.83 -7.14
CA ASP A 193 -11.28 -13.84 -7.25
C ASP A 193 -12.06 -14.04 -5.93
N ASP A 194 -11.39 -14.03 -4.79
CA ASP A 194 -12.06 -14.26 -3.52
C ASP A 194 -11.70 -13.20 -2.47
N HIS A 195 -10.48 -13.17 -1.94
CA HIS A 195 -10.16 -12.27 -0.85
C HIS A 195 -8.66 -11.96 -0.67
N LEU A 196 -8.39 -10.85 0.01
CA LEU A 196 -7.15 -10.53 0.69
C LEU A 196 -7.43 -10.36 2.18
N ASN A 197 -6.84 -11.19 3.01
CA ASN A 197 -6.94 -11.10 4.46
C ASN A 197 -5.79 -10.26 5.04
N LEU A 198 -6.16 -9.28 5.83
CA LEU A 198 -5.24 -8.38 6.50
C LEU A 198 -5.45 -8.44 8.02
N VAL A 199 -4.36 -8.38 8.76
CA VAL A 199 -4.39 -8.19 10.22
C VAL A 199 -3.63 -6.92 10.58
N LYS A 200 -3.90 -6.33 11.74
CA LYS A 200 -3.17 -5.18 12.23
C LYS A 200 -1.70 -5.54 12.42
N ASN A 201 -0.82 -4.65 11.98
CA ASN A 201 0.59 -4.70 12.32
C ASN A 201 0.77 -4.27 13.79
N GLU A 202 1.47 -5.07 14.57
CA GLU A 202 1.69 -4.80 16.01
C GLU A 202 3.08 -4.19 16.30
N ASN A 203 3.92 -3.98 15.25
CA ASN A 203 5.21 -3.31 15.34
C ASN A 203 5.11 -1.82 15.10
#